data_5fbf48447d7fde7a64194390b9636fae
#
_entry.id   5fbf48447d7fde7a64194390b9636fae
#
_cell.length_a   1.000
_cell.length_b   1.000
_cell.length_c   1.000
_cell.angle_alpha   90.00
_cell.angle_beta   90.00
_cell.angle_gamma   90.00
#
_symmetry.space_group_name_H-M   'P 1'
#
loop_
_entity.id
_entity.type
_entity.pdbx_description
1 polymer ?
#
loop_
_entity_poly.entity_id
_entity_poly.type
_entity_poly.pdbx_seq_one_letter_code
_entity_poly.pdbx_strand_id
1 'polypeptide(L)'
;MTSRRRLHSAPAAPLDGEDLLCQILVRIPPLPSSLPRAGAVSKLWGRVAADPGFRRRFLAHHRKPPVLGVFEKLGQDLVFSPILDPPDRIPPGRFSLSPEQEASFTHWTLLGCRHGRVLAIGIFSSHATLLVFDPVSRGRSYVPVPMDFRFNLCNVRGTVLCAAGDGEGHVHGDCHSGPFKVVLLGTRSRQEPAMACVYSSETGVWGPLVSTAEPCGAPVSRFPCTLIGSALYWWLNDSEDAMLEFDLDVQRLAVVRRPMFAGIGSSCIRIIRAEGGGVGFAVLVYPSFQLWGRKVGSDGVTTWVLQRTVNMHEVVGLPPGIETRNEAIVGYSEDADVVLISVSTKQEHSTKYQHSAFIVQLDSMQSRELSRSFLEHSYHPFAYFYTAGTAKA
;
A
#
# COMPACT_ATOMS: atom_id res chain seq x y z
N MET A 1 -45.57 35.51 -49.73
CA MET A 1 -44.77 35.94 -48.52
C MET A 1 -44.84 34.82 -47.50
N THR A 2 -43.81 33.95 -47.46
CA THR A 2 -43.72 32.81 -46.56
C THR A 2 -42.79 33.19 -45.39
N SER A 3 -43.39 33.37 -44.21
CA SER A 3 -42.72 33.70 -42.96
C SER A 3 -41.93 32.44 -42.47
N ARG A 4 -40.63 32.49 -42.53
CA ARG A 4 -39.74 31.49 -41.88
C ARG A 4 -39.81 31.70 -40.37
N ARG A 5 -40.48 30.80 -39.62
CA ARG A 5 -40.37 30.65 -38.17
C ARG A 5 -38.93 30.29 -37.83
N ARG A 6 -38.22 31.21 -37.15
CA ARG A 6 -36.96 30.90 -36.47
C ARG A 6 -37.29 29.92 -35.33
N LEU A 7 -36.82 28.68 -35.43
CA LEU A 7 -36.74 27.77 -34.30
C LEU A 7 -35.76 28.37 -33.27
N HIS A 8 -36.31 28.89 -32.18
CA HIS A 8 -35.50 29.20 -31.01
C HIS A 8 -34.96 27.86 -30.52
N SER A 9 -33.65 27.62 -30.62
CA SER A 9 -32.99 26.52 -29.92
C SER A 9 -33.21 26.74 -28.42
N ALA A 10 -33.72 25.73 -27.75
CA ALA A 10 -33.82 25.75 -26.29
C ALA A 10 -32.46 26.09 -25.68
N PRO A 11 -32.42 26.85 -24.58
CA PRO A 11 -31.16 27.14 -23.89
C PRO A 11 -30.51 25.80 -23.53
N ALA A 12 -29.21 25.68 -23.84
CA ALA A 12 -28.44 24.49 -23.50
C ALA A 12 -28.56 24.20 -22.01
N ALA A 13 -28.84 22.95 -21.65
CA ALA A 13 -28.93 22.58 -20.25
C ALA A 13 -27.58 22.89 -19.57
N PRO A 14 -27.55 23.30 -18.29
CA PRO A 14 -26.32 23.66 -17.60
C PRO A 14 -25.22 22.60 -17.64
N LEU A 15 -25.58 21.34 -17.83
CA LEU A 15 -24.66 20.19 -17.94
C LEU A 15 -24.23 19.87 -19.39
N ASP A 16 -24.64 20.66 -20.38
CA ASP A 16 -24.19 20.53 -21.78
C ASP A 16 -22.82 21.24 -21.98
N GLY A 17 -22.37 22.02 -20.99
CA GLY A 17 -21.05 22.65 -20.97
C GLY A 17 -19.97 21.65 -20.51
N GLU A 18 -19.04 21.28 -21.40
CA GLU A 18 -17.97 20.32 -21.12
C GLU A 18 -17.10 20.73 -19.92
N ASP A 19 -16.83 22.03 -19.76
CA ASP A 19 -16.02 22.58 -18.66
C ASP A 19 -16.69 22.37 -17.30
N LEU A 20 -18.01 22.68 -17.19
CA LEU A 20 -18.75 22.48 -15.96
C LEU A 20 -18.87 21.00 -15.62
N LEU A 21 -19.10 20.17 -16.63
CA LEU A 21 -19.14 18.72 -16.49
C LEU A 21 -17.81 18.17 -15.95
N CYS A 22 -16.69 18.61 -16.50
CA CYS A 22 -15.36 18.25 -15.98
C CYS A 22 -15.17 18.63 -14.51
N GLN A 23 -15.62 19.83 -14.11
CA GLN A 23 -15.53 20.29 -12.72
C GLN A 23 -16.40 19.45 -11.76
N ILE A 24 -17.51 18.93 -12.22
CA ILE A 24 -18.38 18.04 -11.45
C ILE A 24 -17.75 16.64 -11.37
N LEU A 25 -17.39 16.07 -12.50
CA LEU A 25 -16.88 14.70 -12.58
C LEU A 25 -15.54 14.53 -11.85
N VAL A 26 -14.70 15.56 -11.77
CA VAL A 26 -13.44 15.49 -11.05
C VAL A 26 -13.62 15.31 -9.53
N ARG A 27 -14.79 15.66 -8.99
CA ARG A 27 -15.10 15.58 -7.55
C ARG A 27 -15.81 14.30 -7.12
N ILE A 28 -16.26 13.46 -8.06
CA ILE A 28 -16.87 12.17 -7.69
C ILE A 28 -15.84 11.28 -7.02
N PRO A 29 -16.23 10.42 -6.06
CA PRO A 29 -15.29 9.53 -5.38
C PRO A 29 -14.47 8.69 -6.36
N PRO A 30 -13.17 8.43 -6.10
CA PRO A 30 -12.29 7.68 -7.00
C PRO A 30 -12.49 6.16 -6.88
N LEU A 31 -13.76 5.73 -6.79
CA LEU A 31 -14.14 4.33 -6.67
C LEU A 31 -14.26 3.66 -8.04
N PRO A 32 -14.09 2.32 -8.14
CA PRO A 32 -14.08 1.58 -9.39
C PRO A 32 -15.28 1.81 -10.30
N SER A 33 -16.48 1.97 -9.73
CA SER A 33 -17.72 2.15 -10.50
C SER A 33 -18.07 3.60 -10.80
N SER A 34 -17.41 4.59 -10.17
CA SER A 34 -17.82 6.00 -10.24
C SER A 34 -17.77 6.57 -11.66
N LEU A 35 -16.63 6.52 -12.31
CA LEU A 35 -16.48 7.01 -13.70
C LEU A 35 -17.28 6.18 -14.71
N PRO A 36 -17.32 4.84 -14.65
CA PRO A 36 -18.18 4.03 -15.52
C PRO A 36 -19.67 4.39 -15.41
N ARG A 37 -20.18 4.56 -14.19
CA ARG A 37 -21.58 4.95 -13.97
C ARG A 37 -21.86 6.35 -14.48
N ALA A 38 -20.98 7.29 -14.23
CA ALA A 38 -21.08 8.63 -14.78
C ALA A 38 -21.06 8.61 -16.31
N GLY A 39 -20.13 7.86 -16.92
CA GLY A 39 -20.04 7.71 -18.37
C GLY A 39 -21.25 7.06 -19.03
N ALA A 40 -22.02 6.28 -18.29
CA ALA A 40 -23.26 5.66 -18.78
C ALA A 40 -24.46 6.64 -18.87
N VAL A 41 -24.37 7.84 -18.29
CA VAL A 41 -25.47 8.83 -18.28
C VAL A 41 -25.74 9.37 -19.68
N SER A 42 -24.70 9.72 -20.44
CA SER A 42 -24.82 10.20 -21.81
C SER A 42 -23.52 10.03 -22.60
N LYS A 43 -23.60 10.16 -23.94
CA LYS A 43 -22.41 10.11 -24.81
C LYS A 43 -21.37 11.20 -24.47
N LEU A 44 -21.82 12.39 -24.05
CA LEU A 44 -20.93 13.47 -23.62
C LEU A 44 -20.17 13.09 -22.36
N TRP A 45 -20.87 12.61 -21.33
CA TRP A 45 -20.28 12.18 -20.07
C TRP A 45 -19.28 11.04 -20.27
N GLY A 46 -19.65 10.06 -21.13
CA GLY A 46 -18.75 8.95 -21.48
C GLY A 46 -17.46 9.41 -22.17
N ARG A 47 -17.57 10.38 -23.09
CA ARG A 47 -16.40 10.97 -23.77
C ARG A 47 -15.48 11.70 -22.79
N VAL A 48 -16.05 12.54 -21.90
CA VAL A 48 -15.28 13.25 -20.87
C VAL A 48 -14.61 12.27 -19.92
N ALA A 49 -15.34 11.26 -19.41
CA ALA A 49 -14.79 10.26 -18.49
C ALA A 49 -13.67 9.40 -19.11
N ALA A 50 -13.68 9.22 -20.44
CA ALA A 50 -12.68 8.48 -21.20
C ALA A 50 -11.49 9.34 -21.66
N ASP A 51 -11.58 10.67 -21.53
CA ASP A 51 -10.52 11.59 -21.97
C ASP A 51 -9.24 11.44 -21.11
N PRO A 52 -8.07 11.19 -21.70
CA PRO A 52 -6.82 11.06 -20.94
C PRO A 52 -6.42 12.32 -20.17
N GLY A 53 -6.76 13.52 -20.68
CA GLY A 53 -6.51 14.79 -20.00
C GLY A 53 -7.39 14.95 -18.76
N PHE A 54 -8.67 14.57 -18.88
CA PHE A 54 -9.58 14.53 -17.75
C PHE A 54 -9.09 13.51 -16.70
N ARG A 55 -8.69 12.30 -17.13
CA ARG A 55 -8.18 11.28 -16.22
C ARG A 55 -6.98 11.78 -15.41
N ARG A 56 -5.99 12.41 -16.05
CA ARG A 56 -4.86 13.01 -15.31
C ARG A 56 -5.31 14.03 -14.27
N ARG A 57 -6.28 14.92 -14.60
CA ARG A 57 -6.84 15.90 -13.66
C ARG A 57 -7.58 15.22 -12.50
N PHE A 58 -8.32 14.14 -12.78
CA PHE A 58 -9.02 13.35 -11.78
C PHE A 58 -8.05 12.73 -10.77
N LEU A 59 -6.97 12.09 -11.25
CA LEU A 59 -5.93 11.52 -10.41
C LEU A 59 -5.21 12.60 -9.58
N ALA A 60 -4.84 13.71 -10.20
CA ALA A 60 -4.19 14.83 -9.52
C ALA A 60 -5.09 15.52 -8.47
N HIS A 61 -6.42 15.50 -8.67
CA HIS A 61 -7.37 16.03 -7.71
C HIS A 61 -7.46 15.15 -6.45
N HIS A 62 -7.58 13.84 -6.64
CA HIS A 62 -7.77 12.92 -5.53
C HIS A 62 -6.48 12.57 -4.79
N ARG A 63 -5.36 12.45 -5.50
CA ARG A 63 -4.00 12.16 -5.00
C ARG A 63 -3.86 10.83 -4.26
N LYS A 64 -4.80 10.46 -3.38
CA LYS A 64 -4.82 9.22 -2.62
C LYS A 64 -5.72 8.19 -3.33
N PRO A 65 -5.16 7.08 -3.82
CA PRO A 65 -5.96 6.01 -4.42
C PRO A 65 -6.77 5.26 -3.35
N PRO A 66 -7.97 4.76 -3.68
CA PRO A 66 -8.72 3.93 -2.76
C PRO A 66 -8.00 2.58 -2.56
N VAL A 67 -8.08 2.02 -1.36
CA VAL A 67 -7.67 0.64 -1.12
C VAL A 67 -8.76 -0.28 -1.69
N LEU A 68 -8.41 -1.06 -2.70
CA LEU A 68 -9.33 -1.98 -3.39
C LEU A 68 -9.47 -3.32 -2.67
N GLY A 69 -8.42 -3.72 -1.97
CA GLY A 69 -8.33 -4.98 -1.27
C GLY A 69 -6.95 -5.19 -0.66
N VAL A 70 -6.69 -6.39 -0.22
CA VAL A 70 -5.40 -6.81 0.31
C VAL A 70 -4.88 -8.01 -0.44
N PHE A 71 -3.58 -8.08 -0.65
CA PHE A 71 -2.91 -9.31 -1.04
C PHE A 71 -2.46 -10.07 0.20
N GLU A 72 -2.70 -11.37 0.18
CA GLU A 72 -2.30 -12.31 1.22
C GLU A 72 -1.82 -13.61 0.60
N LYS A 73 -1.00 -14.34 1.34
CA LYS A 73 -0.62 -15.70 0.97
C LYS A 73 -1.61 -16.68 1.59
N LEU A 74 -2.26 -17.47 0.77
CA LEU A 74 -3.15 -18.55 1.22
C LEU A 74 -2.68 -19.88 0.64
N GLY A 75 -2.06 -20.72 1.48
CA GLY A 75 -1.39 -21.93 0.99
C GLY A 75 -0.24 -21.60 0.06
N GLN A 76 -0.37 -21.96 -1.22
CA GLN A 76 0.61 -21.67 -2.28
C GLN A 76 0.24 -20.45 -3.11
N ASP A 77 -0.99 -19.93 -2.96
CA ASP A 77 -1.55 -18.90 -3.80
C ASP A 77 -1.26 -17.48 -3.25
N LEU A 78 -1.08 -16.53 -4.15
CA LEU A 78 -1.17 -15.11 -3.85
C LEU A 78 -2.60 -14.66 -4.15
N VAL A 79 -3.39 -14.50 -3.10
CA VAL A 79 -4.83 -14.23 -3.20
C VAL A 79 -5.10 -12.75 -2.98
N PHE A 80 -5.95 -12.20 -3.85
CA PHE A 80 -6.52 -10.87 -3.65
C PHE A 80 -7.85 -10.98 -2.90
N SER A 81 -7.93 -10.38 -1.74
CA SER A 81 -9.14 -10.28 -0.93
C SER A 81 -9.73 -8.87 -1.04
N PRO A 82 -10.87 -8.68 -1.76
CA PRO A 82 -11.48 -7.37 -1.93
C PRO A 82 -12.07 -6.87 -0.61
N ILE A 83 -11.95 -5.56 -0.38
CA ILE A 83 -12.51 -4.90 0.81
C ILE A 83 -13.67 -3.95 0.49
N LEU A 84 -13.87 -3.60 -0.78
CA LEU A 84 -14.99 -2.75 -1.18
C LEU A 84 -16.28 -3.55 -1.33
N ASP A 85 -17.41 -2.88 -1.06
CA ASP A 85 -18.74 -3.44 -1.26
C ASP A 85 -19.21 -3.23 -2.70
N PRO A 86 -20.19 -4.02 -3.19
CA PRO A 86 -20.83 -3.74 -4.47
C PRO A 86 -21.43 -2.32 -4.50
N PRO A 87 -21.34 -1.59 -5.63
CA PRO A 87 -20.87 -2.03 -6.97
C PRO A 87 -19.34 -1.92 -7.19
N ASP A 88 -18.57 -1.49 -6.21
CA ASP A 88 -17.13 -1.22 -6.33
C ASP A 88 -16.26 -2.45 -6.04
N ARG A 89 -16.89 -3.53 -5.56
CA ARG A 89 -16.19 -4.77 -5.22
C ARG A 89 -15.58 -5.43 -6.45
N ILE A 90 -14.26 -5.65 -6.40
CA ILE A 90 -13.54 -6.34 -7.47
C ILE A 90 -13.59 -7.84 -7.20
N PRO A 91 -13.97 -8.68 -8.17
CA PRO A 91 -13.94 -10.13 -7.99
C PRO A 91 -12.53 -10.62 -7.63
N PRO A 92 -12.37 -11.51 -6.63
CA PRO A 92 -11.04 -12.01 -6.22
C PRO A 92 -10.21 -12.55 -7.38
N GLY A 93 -10.80 -13.39 -8.25
CA GLY A 93 -10.12 -13.98 -9.39
C GLY A 93 -9.60 -12.99 -10.44
N ARG A 94 -10.04 -11.70 -10.37
CA ARG A 94 -9.55 -10.67 -11.29
C ARG A 94 -8.09 -10.31 -11.04
N PHE A 95 -7.67 -10.30 -9.77
CA PHE A 95 -6.33 -9.88 -9.36
C PHE A 95 -5.50 -11.02 -8.72
N SER A 96 -6.11 -12.13 -8.33
CA SER A 96 -5.38 -13.26 -7.76
C SER A 96 -4.46 -13.93 -8.77
N LEU A 97 -3.36 -14.45 -8.27
CA LEU A 97 -2.38 -15.23 -9.02
C LEU A 97 -2.42 -16.68 -8.52
N SER A 98 -2.84 -17.61 -9.38
CA SER A 98 -2.87 -19.04 -9.07
C SER A 98 -1.62 -19.74 -9.57
N PRO A 99 -1.04 -20.69 -8.80
CA PRO A 99 0.15 -21.45 -9.17
C PRO A 99 -0.05 -22.34 -10.42
N GLU A 100 -1.28 -22.75 -10.71
CA GLU A 100 -1.58 -23.61 -11.87
C GLU A 100 -1.09 -23.02 -13.21
N GLN A 101 -0.91 -21.71 -13.25
CA GLN A 101 -0.33 -21.00 -14.39
C GLN A 101 1.21 -20.96 -14.35
N GLU A 102 1.82 -21.43 -13.26
CA GLU A 102 3.25 -21.34 -12.97
C GLU A 102 3.78 -22.66 -12.40
N ALA A 103 3.47 -23.77 -13.06
CA ALA A 103 3.72 -25.16 -12.63
C ALA A 103 5.15 -25.49 -12.15
N SER A 104 6.05 -24.52 -12.20
CA SER A 104 7.46 -24.69 -11.90
C SER A 104 7.89 -24.18 -10.52
N PHE A 105 7.04 -23.40 -9.81
CA PHE A 105 7.39 -22.83 -8.51
C PHE A 105 6.70 -23.56 -7.36
N THR A 106 7.48 -23.96 -6.37
CA THR A 106 6.95 -24.68 -5.20
C THR A 106 6.36 -23.74 -4.16
N HIS A 107 6.86 -22.52 -4.07
CA HIS A 107 6.43 -21.54 -3.06
C HIS A 107 6.65 -20.08 -3.51
N TRP A 108 5.60 -19.29 -3.44
CA TRP A 108 5.70 -17.84 -3.50
C TRP A 108 5.66 -17.21 -2.12
N THR A 109 6.51 -16.25 -1.84
CA THR A 109 6.45 -15.40 -0.64
C THR A 109 6.22 -13.97 -1.09
N LEU A 110 5.16 -13.35 -0.57
CA LEU A 110 4.83 -11.95 -0.84
C LEU A 110 5.83 -11.04 -0.10
N LEU A 111 6.46 -10.13 -0.84
CA LEU A 111 7.42 -9.17 -0.30
C LEU A 111 6.83 -7.78 -0.12
N GLY A 112 5.93 -7.38 -1.01
CA GLY A 112 5.32 -6.06 -0.97
C GLY A 112 4.28 -5.84 -2.05
N CYS A 113 3.51 -4.77 -1.86
CA CYS A 113 2.53 -4.31 -2.83
C CYS A 113 2.59 -2.78 -2.84
N ARG A 114 2.91 -2.16 -3.98
CA ARG A 114 3.08 -0.70 -4.09
C ARG A 114 2.94 -0.23 -5.52
N HIS A 115 2.41 0.98 -5.71
CA HIS A 115 2.29 1.66 -6.99
C HIS A 115 1.61 0.78 -8.07
N GLY A 116 0.57 0.04 -7.68
CA GLY A 116 -0.18 -0.84 -8.57
C GLY A 116 0.50 -2.17 -8.92
N ARG A 117 1.61 -2.52 -8.27
CA ARG A 117 2.36 -3.77 -8.50
C ARG A 117 2.46 -4.59 -7.23
N VAL A 118 2.58 -5.90 -7.42
CA VAL A 118 2.84 -6.89 -6.37
C VAL A 118 4.22 -7.47 -6.61
N LEU A 119 5.04 -7.53 -5.56
CA LEU A 119 6.34 -8.17 -5.58
C LEU A 119 6.30 -9.45 -4.76
N ALA A 120 6.67 -10.56 -5.37
CA ALA A 120 6.83 -11.84 -4.69
C ALA A 120 8.19 -12.47 -5.03
N ILE A 121 8.70 -13.31 -4.13
CA ILE A 121 9.88 -14.15 -4.36
C ILE A 121 9.44 -15.60 -4.46
N GLY A 122 9.86 -16.27 -5.53
CA GLY A 122 9.64 -17.70 -5.75
C GLY A 122 10.93 -18.47 -5.63
N ILE A 123 10.85 -19.67 -5.05
CA ILE A 123 11.96 -20.61 -4.94
C ILE A 123 11.72 -21.72 -5.93
N PHE A 124 12.61 -21.86 -6.88
CA PHE A 124 12.72 -22.97 -7.80
C PHE A 124 13.79 -23.94 -7.28
N SER A 125 13.73 -25.21 -7.57
CA SER A 125 14.62 -26.26 -7.02
C SER A 125 16.12 -25.89 -6.92
N SER A 126 16.62 -24.95 -7.73
CA SER A 126 18.01 -24.46 -7.70
C SER A 126 18.14 -22.94 -7.83
N HIS A 127 17.05 -22.20 -8.07
CA HIS A 127 17.08 -20.78 -8.38
C HIS A 127 16.00 -20.03 -7.60
N ALA A 128 16.33 -18.83 -7.15
CA ALA A 128 15.35 -17.90 -6.64
C ALA A 128 15.06 -16.82 -7.71
N THR A 129 13.81 -16.49 -7.88
CA THR A 129 13.38 -15.44 -8.79
C THR A 129 12.36 -14.54 -8.14
N LEU A 130 12.35 -13.29 -8.54
CA LEU A 130 11.32 -12.33 -8.17
C LEU A 130 10.27 -12.29 -9.27
N LEU A 131 9.01 -12.19 -8.87
CA LEU A 131 7.88 -11.88 -9.72
C LEU A 131 7.42 -10.47 -9.41
N VAL A 132 7.45 -9.60 -10.40
CA VAL A 132 6.74 -8.32 -10.38
C VAL A 132 5.46 -8.52 -11.18
N PHE A 133 4.35 -8.53 -10.47
CA PHE A 133 3.03 -8.77 -11.03
C PHE A 133 2.22 -7.48 -11.06
N ASP A 134 1.63 -7.17 -12.20
CA ASP A 134 0.65 -6.11 -12.38
C ASP A 134 -0.75 -6.73 -12.41
N PRO A 135 -1.55 -6.59 -11.33
CA PRO A 135 -2.87 -7.19 -11.28
C PRO A 135 -3.87 -6.61 -12.29
N VAL A 136 -3.67 -5.35 -12.69
CA VAL A 136 -4.60 -4.63 -13.58
C VAL A 136 -4.46 -5.12 -15.02
N SER A 137 -3.24 -5.11 -15.56
CA SER A 137 -2.94 -5.61 -16.90
C SER A 137 -2.69 -7.11 -16.96
N ARG A 138 -2.52 -7.78 -15.79
CA ARG A 138 -2.05 -9.15 -15.62
C ARG A 138 -0.63 -9.39 -16.16
N GLY A 139 0.14 -8.31 -16.35
CA GLY A 139 1.54 -8.36 -16.75
C GLY A 139 2.42 -9.00 -15.69
N ARG A 140 3.42 -9.75 -16.12
CA ARG A 140 4.38 -10.44 -15.25
C ARG A 140 5.79 -10.18 -15.75
N SER A 141 6.67 -9.84 -14.81
CA SER A 141 8.10 -9.68 -15.08
C SER A 141 8.88 -10.51 -14.08
N TYR A 142 9.79 -11.34 -14.57
CA TYR A 142 10.65 -12.18 -13.75
C TYR A 142 12.04 -11.58 -13.67
N VAL A 143 12.53 -11.41 -12.44
CA VAL A 143 13.84 -10.83 -12.17
C VAL A 143 14.67 -11.83 -11.36
N PRO A 144 15.84 -12.26 -11.85
CA PRO A 144 16.67 -13.21 -11.10
C PRO A 144 17.19 -12.58 -9.83
N VAL A 145 17.13 -13.32 -8.71
CA VAL A 145 17.68 -12.89 -7.43
C VAL A 145 19.20 -12.93 -7.50
N PRO A 146 19.93 -11.85 -7.10
CA PRO A 146 21.40 -11.86 -7.06
C PRO A 146 21.95 -12.96 -6.16
N MET A 147 23.15 -13.45 -6.48
CA MET A 147 23.80 -14.52 -5.70
C MET A 147 24.00 -14.16 -4.23
N ASP A 148 24.27 -12.89 -3.96
CA ASP A 148 24.48 -12.36 -2.61
C ASP A 148 23.27 -12.51 -1.68
N PHE A 149 22.07 -12.70 -2.22
CA PHE A 149 20.83 -12.88 -1.46
C PHE A 149 20.36 -14.34 -1.37
N ARG A 150 21.03 -15.28 -2.06
CA ARG A 150 20.59 -16.69 -2.12
C ARG A 150 20.93 -17.50 -0.88
N PHE A 151 21.78 -16.99 0.00
CA PHE A 151 22.24 -17.68 1.21
C PHE A 151 21.11 -17.93 2.23
N ASN A 152 20.10 -17.04 2.30
CA ASN A 152 18.98 -17.20 3.21
C ASN A 152 17.74 -16.41 2.71
N LEU A 153 16.97 -17.03 1.83
CA LEU A 153 15.80 -16.41 1.21
C LEU A 153 14.70 -16.06 2.23
N CYS A 154 14.66 -16.72 3.39
CA CYS A 154 13.72 -16.40 4.46
C CYS A 154 13.99 -15.01 5.07
N ASN A 155 15.22 -14.52 4.98
CA ASN A 155 15.64 -13.22 5.48
C ASN A 155 15.70 -12.13 4.39
N VAL A 156 15.30 -12.45 3.15
CA VAL A 156 15.17 -11.47 2.07
C VAL A 156 13.87 -10.71 2.23
N ARG A 157 13.98 -9.40 2.12
CA ARG A 157 12.88 -8.44 2.06
C ARG A 157 12.98 -7.67 0.77
N GLY A 158 11.90 -7.07 0.33
CA GLY A 158 11.96 -6.28 -0.88
C GLY A 158 10.72 -5.45 -1.09
N THR A 159 10.85 -4.53 -2.04
CA THR A 159 9.73 -3.71 -2.49
C THR A 159 9.88 -3.38 -3.96
N VAL A 160 8.75 -3.10 -4.61
CA VAL A 160 8.70 -2.59 -5.98
C VAL A 160 8.34 -1.11 -5.93
N LEU A 161 8.98 -0.31 -6.78
CA LEU A 161 8.75 1.13 -6.90
C LEU A 161 8.48 1.48 -8.35
N CYS A 162 7.68 2.51 -8.58
CA CYS A 162 7.61 3.16 -9.90
C CYS A 162 8.97 3.81 -10.18
N ALA A 163 9.50 3.67 -11.40
CA ALA A 163 10.74 4.32 -11.84
C ALA A 163 10.50 5.66 -12.54
N ALA A 164 9.24 6.02 -12.83
CA ALA A 164 8.93 7.35 -13.33
C ALA A 164 9.34 8.38 -12.28
N GLY A 165 10.13 9.37 -12.69
CA GLY A 165 10.53 10.47 -11.81
C GLY A 165 9.31 11.26 -11.32
N ASP A 166 9.46 12.01 -10.24
CA ASP A 166 8.45 12.92 -9.69
C ASP A 166 8.20 14.14 -10.62
N GLY A 167 8.22 13.92 -11.95
CA GLY A 167 7.90 14.93 -12.94
C GLY A 167 6.52 15.53 -12.71
N GLU A 168 6.32 16.78 -13.12
CA GLU A 168 5.05 17.48 -12.95
C GLU A 168 3.86 16.62 -13.41
N GLY A 169 3.00 16.26 -12.45
CA GLY A 169 1.75 15.54 -12.69
C GLY A 169 1.81 14.01 -12.61
N HIS A 170 2.93 13.41 -12.20
CA HIS A 170 2.97 11.98 -11.90
C HIS A 170 2.22 11.68 -10.59
N VAL A 171 1.25 10.78 -10.66
CA VAL A 171 0.49 10.31 -9.48
C VAL A 171 0.62 8.80 -9.39
N HIS A 172 1.14 8.30 -8.27
CA HIS A 172 1.16 6.88 -8.01
C HIS A 172 -0.27 6.32 -7.90
N GLY A 173 -0.46 5.10 -8.41
CA GLY A 173 -1.78 4.47 -8.50
C GLY A 173 -2.36 4.42 -9.92
N ASP A 174 -1.62 4.88 -10.95
CA ASP A 174 -1.91 4.68 -12.39
C ASP A 174 -0.64 4.38 -13.20
N CYS A 175 0.48 4.11 -12.53
CA CYS A 175 1.79 3.92 -13.14
C CYS A 175 2.19 2.44 -13.29
N HIS A 176 1.23 1.52 -13.21
CA HIS A 176 1.45 0.07 -13.21
C HIS A 176 2.16 -0.46 -14.46
N SER A 177 1.93 0.11 -15.64
CA SER A 177 2.53 -0.33 -16.91
C SER A 177 3.85 0.36 -17.28
N GLY A 178 4.28 1.35 -16.49
CA GLY A 178 5.56 2.06 -16.71
C GLY A 178 6.77 1.27 -16.19
N PRO A 179 7.98 1.83 -16.33
CA PRO A 179 9.18 1.24 -15.77
C PRO A 179 9.13 1.17 -14.25
N PHE A 180 9.87 0.22 -13.68
CA PHE A 180 9.91 -0.02 -12.24
C PHE A 180 11.32 -0.28 -11.73
N LYS A 181 11.50 -0.09 -10.43
CA LYS A 181 12.67 -0.52 -9.68
C LYS A 181 12.26 -1.57 -8.66
N VAL A 182 13.16 -2.49 -8.34
CA VAL A 182 12.99 -3.41 -7.21
C VAL A 182 14.14 -3.18 -6.26
N VAL A 183 13.84 -2.94 -4.99
CA VAL A 183 14.84 -2.89 -3.93
C VAL A 183 14.79 -4.20 -3.17
N LEU A 184 15.92 -4.91 -3.10
CA LEU A 184 16.12 -6.05 -2.21
C LEU A 184 16.94 -5.65 -1.02
N LEU A 185 16.60 -6.22 0.13
CA LEU A 185 17.29 -6.09 1.39
C LEU A 185 17.43 -7.50 2.00
N GLY A 186 18.58 -7.82 2.55
CA GLY A 186 18.84 -9.10 3.19
C GLY A 186 19.87 -9.02 4.31
N THR A 187 19.77 -9.97 5.24
CA THR A 187 20.75 -10.17 6.31
C THR A 187 21.13 -11.64 6.34
N ARG A 188 22.44 -11.96 6.39
CA ARG A 188 22.89 -13.34 6.54
C ARG A 188 22.68 -13.82 7.97
N SER A 189 23.07 -12.98 8.92
CA SER A 189 22.90 -13.23 10.35
C SER A 189 22.68 -11.92 11.12
N ARG A 190 22.41 -12.02 12.41
CA ARG A 190 22.31 -10.84 13.28
C ARG A 190 23.67 -10.15 13.51
N GLN A 191 24.77 -10.87 13.34
CA GLN A 191 26.14 -10.39 13.56
C GLN A 191 26.76 -9.83 12.28
N GLU A 192 26.10 -9.92 11.14
CA GLU A 192 26.60 -9.39 9.88
C GLU A 192 25.83 -8.11 9.45
N PRO A 193 26.47 -7.23 8.67
CA PRO A 193 25.80 -6.08 8.07
C PRO A 193 24.59 -6.49 7.22
N ALA A 194 23.55 -5.67 7.23
CA ALA A 194 22.49 -5.77 6.24
C ALA A 194 23.00 -5.33 4.88
N MET A 195 22.47 -5.92 3.82
CA MET A 195 22.82 -5.61 2.44
C MET A 195 21.59 -5.22 1.64
N ALA A 196 21.74 -4.27 0.72
CA ALA A 196 20.69 -3.89 -0.21
C ALA A 196 21.23 -3.68 -1.63
N CYS A 197 20.39 -3.87 -2.63
CA CYS A 197 20.66 -3.48 -4.00
C CYS A 197 19.36 -3.11 -4.72
N VAL A 198 19.49 -2.39 -5.83
CA VAL A 198 18.37 -1.87 -6.62
C VAL A 198 18.43 -2.42 -8.04
N TYR A 199 17.37 -3.04 -8.50
CA TYR A 199 17.16 -3.43 -9.90
C TYR A 199 16.42 -2.33 -10.64
N SER A 200 16.80 -2.05 -11.88
CA SER A 200 16.06 -1.19 -12.79
C SER A 200 15.50 -2.01 -13.97
N SER A 201 14.20 -1.91 -14.20
CA SER A 201 13.57 -2.54 -15.37
C SER A 201 13.91 -1.87 -16.69
N GLU A 202 14.40 -0.63 -16.67
CA GLU A 202 14.82 0.09 -17.87
C GLU A 202 16.16 -0.43 -18.42
N THR A 203 17.08 -0.75 -17.51
CA THR A 203 18.41 -1.28 -17.88
C THR A 203 18.47 -2.81 -17.83
N GLY A 204 17.54 -3.45 -17.14
CA GLY A 204 17.53 -4.90 -16.92
C GLY A 204 18.62 -5.42 -15.98
N VAL A 205 19.28 -4.55 -15.22
CA VAL A 205 20.42 -4.92 -14.37
C VAL A 205 20.24 -4.49 -12.90
N TRP A 206 20.91 -5.21 -12.03
CA TRP A 206 21.08 -4.85 -10.64
C TRP A 206 22.20 -3.82 -10.49
N GLY A 207 21.96 -2.80 -9.67
CA GLY A 207 22.97 -1.83 -9.26
C GLY A 207 23.97 -2.42 -8.25
N PRO A 208 24.87 -1.58 -7.72
CA PRO A 208 25.87 -2.01 -6.75
C PRO A 208 25.22 -2.51 -5.45
N LEU A 209 25.88 -3.50 -4.83
CA LEU A 209 25.53 -3.96 -3.50
C LEU A 209 26.06 -2.94 -2.47
N VAL A 210 25.18 -2.48 -1.60
CA VAL A 210 25.52 -1.61 -0.48
C VAL A 210 25.22 -2.31 0.84
N SER A 211 25.96 -1.97 1.90
CA SER A 211 25.77 -2.58 3.21
C SER A 211 25.80 -1.53 4.33
N THR A 212 25.19 -1.88 5.47
CA THR A 212 25.36 -1.08 6.69
C THR A 212 26.82 -1.11 7.16
N ALA A 213 27.27 -0.02 7.80
CA ALA A 213 28.64 0.04 8.36
C ALA A 213 28.84 -1.00 9.46
N GLU A 214 27.79 -1.30 10.23
CA GLU A 214 27.81 -2.23 11.36
C GLU A 214 26.66 -3.25 11.24
N PRO A 215 26.75 -4.38 11.95
CA PRO A 215 25.67 -5.35 12.05
C PRO A 215 24.40 -4.73 12.63
N CYS A 216 23.25 -5.22 12.16
CA CYS A 216 21.95 -4.73 12.64
C CYS A 216 21.60 -5.20 14.06
N GLY A 217 22.25 -6.23 14.56
CA GLY A 217 21.97 -6.84 15.87
C GLY A 217 20.63 -7.58 15.98
N ALA A 218 19.74 -7.40 15.01
CA ALA A 218 18.38 -7.92 15.03
C ALA A 218 17.89 -8.30 13.61
N PRO A 219 16.95 -9.26 13.48
CA PRO A 219 16.41 -9.65 12.18
C PRO A 219 15.46 -8.59 11.63
N VAL A 220 15.45 -8.44 10.31
CA VAL A 220 14.50 -7.57 9.62
C VAL A 220 13.11 -8.19 9.68
N SER A 221 12.13 -7.40 10.07
CA SER A 221 10.74 -7.82 10.15
C SER A 221 10.22 -8.32 8.79
N ARG A 222 9.22 -9.21 8.85
CA ARG A 222 8.47 -9.65 7.67
C ARG A 222 7.44 -8.63 7.19
N PHE A 223 7.18 -7.60 7.99
CA PHE A 223 6.29 -6.52 7.56
C PHE A 223 6.89 -5.77 6.38
N PRO A 224 6.04 -5.31 5.44
CA PRO A 224 6.48 -4.46 4.34
C PRO A 224 7.22 -3.23 4.85
N CYS A 225 8.20 -2.75 4.08
CA CYS A 225 8.81 -1.46 4.34
C CYS A 225 7.82 -0.32 4.07
N THR A 226 8.08 0.83 4.65
CA THR A 226 7.35 2.07 4.39
C THR A 226 8.23 3.01 3.56
N LEU A 227 7.67 3.58 2.48
CA LEU A 227 8.31 4.61 1.68
C LEU A 227 7.91 6.00 2.23
N ILE A 228 8.91 6.80 2.59
CA ILE A 228 8.70 8.17 3.10
C ILE A 228 9.70 9.09 2.42
N GLY A 229 9.20 10.00 1.59
CA GLY A 229 10.07 10.78 0.72
C GLY A 229 10.86 9.87 -0.22
N SER A 230 12.17 10.03 -0.27
CA SER A 230 13.08 9.18 -1.05
C SER A 230 13.74 8.06 -0.23
N ALA A 231 13.19 7.68 0.94
CA ALA A 231 13.76 6.64 1.76
C ALA A 231 12.79 5.52 2.12
N LEU A 232 13.32 4.30 2.18
CA LEU A 232 12.61 3.10 2.59
C LEU A 232 13.00 2.74 4.02
N TYR A 233 12.02 2.40 4.84
CA TYR A 233 12.21 2.06 6.24
C TYR A 233 11.74 0.65 6.55
N TRP A 234 12.60 -0.17 7.19
CA TRP A 234 12.26 -1.51 7.66
C TRP A 234 12.36 -1.59 9.17
N TRP A 235 11.40 -2.28 9.76
CA TRP A 235 11.40 -2.59 11.18
C TRP A 235 12.42 -3.70 11.48
N LEU A 236 13.19 -3.54 12.57
CA LEU A 236 14.06 -4.57 13.13
C LEU A 236 13.33 -5.21 14.31
N ASN A 237 13.07 -6.52 14.22
CA ASN A 237 12.49 -7.28 15.33
C ASN A 237 13.53 -7.44 16.45
N ASP A 238 13.04 -7.57 17.69
CA ASP A 238 13.89 -7.74 18.87
C ASP A 238 14.92 -6.60 19.10
N SER A 239 14.84 -5.51 18.35
CA SER A 239 15.57 -4.28 18.61
C SER A 239 14.70 -3.31 19.38
N GLU A 240 15.24 -2.73 20.44
CA GLU A 240 14.48 -1.79 21.27
C GLU A 240 14.34 -0.41 20.63
N ASP A 241 15.34 0.04 19.88
CA ASP A 241 15.45 1.42 19.42
C ASP A 241 15.99 1.60 17.99
N ALA A 242 16.09 0.53 17.20
CA ALA A 242 16.67 0.61 15.86
C ALA A 242 15.71 0.18 14.76
N MET A 243 15.89 0.77 13.58
CA MET A 243 15.26 0.40 12.30
C MET A 243 16.28 0.60 11.18
N LEU A 244 16.01 0.03 10.00
CA LEU A 244 16.83 0.25 8.80
C LEU A 244 16.25 1.37 7.95
N GLU A 245 17.10 2.22 7.42
CA GLU A 245 16.80 3.24 6.43
C GLU A 245 17.62 2.98 5.16
N PHE A 246 16.98 2.95 4.01
CA PHE A 246 17.63 2.93 2.71
C PHE A 246 17.25 4.19 1.94
N ASP A 247 18.20 5.09 1.78
CA ASP A 247 18.06 6.29 0.97
C ASP A 247 18.21 5.93 -0.51
N LEU A 248 17.19 6.20 -1.30
CA LEU A 248 17.10 5.84 -2.72
C LEU A 248 17.93 6.77 -3.62
N ASP A 249 18.15 8.04 -3.19
CA ASP A 249 18.84 9.05 -3.99
C ASP A 249 20.34 8.80 -3.97
N VAL A 250 20.90 8.58 -2.78
CA VAL A 250 22.34 8.33 -2.60
C VAL A 250 22.69 6.85 -2.46
N GLN A 251 21.69 5.96 -2.50
CA GLN A 251 21.80 4.51 -2.35
C GLN A 251 22.62 4.12 -1.10
N ARG A 252 22.26 4.67 0.04
CA ARG A 252 22.90 4.42 1.32
C ARG A 252 21.99 3.64 2.25
N LEU A 253 22.49 2.53 2.80
CA LEU A 253 21.82 1.73 3.82
C LEU A 253 22.40 2.05 5.20
N ALA A 254 21.55 2.36 6.17
CA ALA A 254 21.98 2.71 7.52
C ALA A 254 21.04 2.13 8.59
N VAL A 255 21.59 1.89 9.77
CA VAL A 255 20.82 1.67 10.99
C VAL A 255 20.53 3.03 11.61
N VAL A 256 19.24 3.33 11.82
CA VAL A 256 18.81 4.61 12.40
C VAL A 256 18.03 4.39 13.69
N ARG A 257 18.11 5.38 14.59
CA ARG A 257 17.46 5.30 15.90
C ARG A 257 15.97 5.67 15.81
N ARG A 258 15.15 4.94 16.56
CA ARG A 258 13.73 5.16 16.74
C ARG A 258 13.35 5.28 18.22
N PRO A 259 12.13 5.71 18.58
CA PRO A 259 11.68 5.69 19.97
C PRO A 259 11.67 4.26 20.52
N MET A 260 11.97 4.13 21.78
CA MET A 260 11.73 2.88 22.51
C MET A 260 10.25 2.77 22.85
N PHE A 261 9.65 1.67 22.47
CA PHE A 261 8.28 1.33 22.83
C PHE A 261 8.31 0.12 23.79
N ALA A 262 8.76 0.38 25.02
CA ALA A 262 8.98 -0.67 26.01
C ALA A 262 7.68 -1.46 26.29
N GLY A 263 7.77 -2.79 26.27
CA GLY A 263 6.64 -3.68 26.55
C GLY A 263 5.58 -3.77 25.44
N ILE A 264 5.78 -3.09 24.29
CA ILE A 264 4.84 -3.14 23.16
C ILE A 264 5.38 -4.10 22.08
N GLY A 265 4.57 -5.10 21.73
CA GLY A 265 4.92 -6.06 20.69
C GLY A 265 5.03 -5.42 19.30
N SER A 266 5.92 -5.93 18.47
CA SER A 266 6.15 -5.43 17.11
C SER A 266 4.91 -5.51 16.21
N SER A 267 3.95 -6.38 16.52
CA SER A 267 2.65 -6.46 15.84
C SER A 267 1.77 -5.22 16.08
N CYS A 268 1.99 -4.52 17.18
CA CYS A 268 1.24 -3.32 17.57
C CYS A 268 1.88 -2.02 17.07
N ILE A 269 2.97 -2.08 16.32
CA ILE A 269 3.70 -0.89 15.87
C ILE A 269 3.91 -0.97 14.36
N ARG A 270 3.71 0.18 13.69
CA ARG A 270 4.05 0.35 12.26
C ARG A 270 4.77 1.66 12.02
N ILE A 271 5.76 1.62 11.14
CA ILE A 271 6.36 2.82 10.57
C ILE A 271 5.32 3.40 9.61
N ILE A 272 5.00 4.67 9.78
CA ILE A 272 4.01 5.40 8.96
C ILE A 272 4.60 6.73 8.51
N ARG A 273 3.94 7.38 7.55
CA ARG A 273 4.18 8.79 7.26
C ARG A 273 3.50 9.64 8.33
N ALA A 274 4.27 10.47 9.02
CA ALA A 274 3.74 11.42 10.00
C ALA A 274 2.98 12.57 9.32
N GLU A 275 2.16 13.31 10.07
CA GLU A 275 1.39 14.46 9.55
C GLU A 275 2.28 15.51 8.86
N GLY A 276 3.52 15.69 9.29
CA GLY A 276 4.52 16.57 8.66
C GLY A 276 5.25 15.97 7.44
N GLY A 277 4.84 14.80 6.92
CA GLY A 277 5.46 14.11 5.78
C GLY A 277 6.73 13.34 6.11
N GLY A 278 7.25 13.43 7.33
CA GLY A 278 8.43 12.69 7.81
C GLY A 278 8.09 11.31 8.36
N VAL A 279 9.11 10.67 8.95
CA VAL A 279 8.95 9.36 9.60
C VAL A 279 8.10 9.49 10.86
N GLY A 280 7.16 8.57 11.01
CA GLY A 280 6.31 8.44 12.20
C GLY A 280 6.03 6.98 12.55
N PHE A 281 5.30 6.80 13.64
CA PHE A 281 4.86 5.49 14.11
C PHE A 281 3.39 5.52 14.48
N ALA A 282 2.65 4.50 14.04
CA ALA A 282 1.36 4.13 14.59
C ALA A 282 1.61 3.06 15.65
N VAL A 283 1.10 3.29 16.87
CA VAL A 283 1.31 2.42 18.02
C VAL A 283 -0.05 2.09 18.63
N LEU A 284 -0.38 0.81 18.67
CA LEU A 284 -1.63 0.31 19.23
C LEU A 284 -1.38 -0.30 20.61
N VAL A 285 -1.81 0.40 21.65
CA VAL A 285 -1.86 -0.09 23.03
C VAL A 285 -3.32 0.00 23.47
N TYR A 286 -4.06 -1.02 23.08
CA TYR A 286 -5.51 -1.01 23.19
C TYR A 286 -5.99 -0.66 24.62
N PRO A 287 -6.98 0.22 24.77
CA PRO A 287 -7.76 0.89 23.73
C PRO A 287 -7.13 2.16 23.14
N SER A 288 -5.89 2.48 23.47
CA SER A 288 -5.18 3.66 22.98
C SER A 288 -4.50 3.39 21.64
N PHE A 289 -4.75 4.25 20.65
CA PHE A 289 -4.03 4.30 19.38
C PHE A 289 -3.27 5.62 19.30
N GLN A 290 -1.97 5.55 19.14
CA GLN A 290 -1.07 6.69 19.20
C GLN A 290 -0.37 6.90 17.89
N LEU A 291 -0.29 8.16 17.45
CA LEU A 291 0.51 8.58 16.31
C LEU A 291 1.70 9.39 16.82
N TRP A 292 2.90 8.95 16.44
CA TRP A 292 4.17 9.57 16.79
C TRP A 292 4.83 10.12 15.54
N GLY A 293 5.48 11.28 15.68
CA GLY A 293 6.22 11.89 14.59
C GLY A 293 7.58 12.40 15.06
N ARG A 294 8.44 12.62 14.09
CA ARG A 294 9.77 13.18 14.29
C ARG A 294 9.70 14.71 14.22
N LYS A 295 10.25 15.40 15.21
CA LYS A 295 10.36 16.84 15.24
C LYS A 295 11.84 17.25 15.31
N VAL A 296 12.25 18.16 14.45
CA VAL A 296 13.58 18.77 14.49
C VAL A 296 13.45 20.08 15.28
N GLY A 297 14.21 20.20 16.38
CA GLY A 297 14.29 21.41 17.18
C GLY A 297 15.04 22.52 16.45
N SER A 298 14.95 23.73 16.97
CA SER A 298 15.70 24.89 16.46
C SER A 298 17.23 24.74 16.62
N ASP A 299 17.66 23.85 17.49
CA ASP A 299 19.05 23.44 17.74
C ASP A 299 19.52 22.30 16.81
N GLY A 300 18.69 21.86 15.87
CA GLY A 300 18.96 20.74 14.97
C GLY A 300 18.80 19.36 15.63
N VAL A 301 18.47 19.30 16.93
CA VAL A 301 18.24 18.03 17.63
C VAL A 301 16.91 17.46 17.20
N THR A 302 16.93 16.19 16.83
CA THR A 302 15.73 15.46 16.46
C THR A 302 15.13 14.74 17.67
N THR A 303 13.86 15.01 17.93
CA THR A 303 13.09 14.36 19.01
C THR A 303 11.86 13.67 18.43
N TRP A 304 11.43 12.62 19.12
CA TRP A 304 10.17 11.94 18.82
C TRP A 304 9.07 12.50 19.70
N VAL A 305 7.96 12.90 19.12
CA VAL A 305 6.84 13.49 19.84
C VAL A 305 5.55 12.74 19.55
N LEU A 306 4.75 12.54 20.59
CA LEU A 306 3.39 12.05 20.46
C LEU A 306 2.54 13.16 19.82
N GLN A 307 2.02 12.91 18.62
CA GLN A 307 1.23 13.88 17.86
C GLN A 307 -0.25 13.77 18.17
N ARG A 308 -0.73 12.52 18.30
CA ARG A 308 -2.16 12.25 18.52
C ARG A 308 -2.37 10.97 19.31
N THR A 309 -3.38 10.99 20.19
CA THR A 309 -3.90 9.79 20.85
C THR A 309 -5.39 9.70 20.59
N VAL A 310 -5.86 8.52 20.25
CA VAL A 310 -7.27 8.25 19.92
C VAL A 310 -7.72 7.00 20.67
N ASN A 311 -8.97 7.00 21.13
CA ASN A 311 -9.59 5.84 21.75
C ASN A 311 -10.14 4.89 20.67
N MET A 312 -9.61 3.68 20.59
CA MET A 312 -10.00 2.72 19.58
C MET A 312 -11.44 2.23 19.68
N HIS A 313 -12.03 2.20 20.89
CA HIS A 313 -13.46 1.90 21.01
C HIS A 313 -14.33 2.86 20.21
N GLU A 314 -13.97 4.16 20.24
CA GLU A 314 -14.69 5.19 19.48
C GLU A 314 -14.46 5.05 17.96
N VAL A 315 -13.20 4.74 17.58
CA VAL A 315 -12.83 4.62 16.18
C VAL A 315 -13.46 3.40 15.52
N VAL A 316 -13.42 2.23 16.17
CA VAL A 316 -13.92 0.97 15.57
C VAL A 316 -15.35 0.62 15.98
N GLY A 317 -15.98 1.45 16.82
CA GLY A 317 -17.38 1.26 17.25
C GLY A 317 -17.60 0.05 18.15
N LEU A 318 -16.57 -0.41 18.87
CA LEU A 318 -16.70 -1.50 19.83
C LEU A 318 -17.33 -1.02 21.14
N PRO A 319 -18.17 -1.83 21.79
CA PRO A 319 -18.75 -1.49 23.08
C PRO A 319 -17.68 -1.25 24.15
N PRO A 320 -17.86 -0.24 25.04
CA PRO A 320 -16.95 -0.03 26.15
C PRO A 320 -16.94 -1.24 27.09
N GLY A 321 -15.73 -1.64 27.55
CA GLY A 321 -15.57 -2.76 28.48
C GLY A 321 -15.53 -4.15 27.83
N ILE A 322 -15.62 -4.25 26.50
CA ILE A 322 -15.45 -5.53 25.84
C ILE A 322 -14.01 -6.06 26.03
N GLU A 323 -13.89 -7.33 26.41
CA GLU A 323 -12.57 -7.98 26.50
C GLU A 323 -12.00 -8.21 25.11
N THR A 324 -10.78 -7.68 24.87
CA THR A 324 -10.08 -7.83 23.60
C THR A 324 -8.78 -8.60 23.78
N ARG A 325 -8.32 -9.25 22.70
CA ARG A 325 -7.03 -9.95 22.62
C ARG A 325 -6.45 -9.85 21.23
N ASN A 326 -5.15 -10.11 21.11
CA ASN A 326 -4.43 -10.22 19.86
C ASN A 326 -4.63 -8.99 18.96
N GLU A 327 -4.63 -7.80 19.57
CA GLU A 327 -4.70 -6.55 18.83
C GLU A 327 -3.41 -6.39 18.02
N ALA A 328 -3.56 -6.04 16.75
CA ALA A 328 -2.42 -5.87 15.88
C ALA A 328 -2.70 -4.83 14.77
N ILE A 329 -1.67 -4.12 14.36
CA ILE A 329 -1.67 -3.38 13.11
C ILE A 329 -1.14 -4.32 12.04
N VAL A 330 -2.02 -4.87 11.21
CA VAL A 330 -1.70 -5.95 10.27
C VAL A 330 -1.30 -5.46 8.88
N GLY A 331 -1.48 -4.18 8.58
CA GLY A 331 -1.07 -3.57 7.31
C GLY A 331 -1.07 -2.05 7.35
N TYR A 332 -0.30 -1.44 6.45
CA TYR A 332 -0.29 0.00 6.20
C TYR A 332 -0.14 0.26 4.71
N SER A 333 -0.87 1.25 4.19
CA SER A 333 -0.73 1.77 2.83
C SER A 333 -0.38 3.24 2.90
N GLU A 334 0.84 3.59 2.54
CA GLU A 334 1.29 4.98 2.49
C GLU A 334 0.62 5.81 1.39
N ASP A 335 0.23 5.18 0.26
CA ASP A 335 -0.44 5.86 -0.85
C ASP A 335 -1.86 6.27 -0.48
N ALA A 336 -2.57 5.43 0.28
CA ALA A 336 -3.93 5.69 0.74
C ALA A 336 -3.98 6.32 2.15
N ASP A 337 -2.86 6.30 2.88
CA ASP A 337 -2.74 6.77 4.26
C ASP A 337 -3.71 6.07 5.22
N VAL A 338 -3.75 4.74 5.12
CA VAL A 338 -4.62 3.89 5.94
C VAL A 338 -3.85 2.79 6.65
N VAL A 339 -4.30 2.45 7.86
CA VAL A 339 -3.85 1.25 8.58
C VAL A 339 -4.94 0.19 8.61
N LEU A 340 -4.54 -1.07 8.61
CA LEU A 340 -5.43 -2.20 8.87
C LEU A 340 -5.15 -2.69 10.29
N ILE A 341 -6.21 -2.78 11.07
CA ILE A 341 -6.17 -3.20 12.48
C ILE A 341 -6.98 -4.48 12.63
N SER A 342 -6.42 -5.47 13.30
CA SER A 342 -7.12 -6.68 13.70
C SER A 342 -7.32 -6.68 15.21
N VAL A 343 -8.51 -7.07 15.66
CA VAL A 343 -8.90 -7.17 17.06
C VAL A 343 -9.71 -8.44 17.26
N SER A 344 -9.42 -9.19 18.32
CA SER A 344 -10.22 -10.34 18.72
C SER A 344 -11.07 -9.94 19.91
N THR A 345 -12.38 -9.97 19.78
CA THR A 345 -13.34 -9.63 20.83
C THR A 345 -13.96 -10.87 21.41
N LYS A 346 -14.13 -10.90 22.72
CA LYS A 346 -14.79 -12.02 23.41
C LYS A 346 -16.29 -11.96 23.15
N GLN A 347 -16.87 -13.08 22.73
CA GLN A 347 -18.31 -13.18 22.58
C GLN A 347 -19.00 -13.25 23.93
N GLU A 348 -20.14 -12.57 24.07
CA GLU A 348 -20.96 -12.65 25.29
C GLU A 348 -21.31 -14.10 25.61
N HIS A 349 -21.22 -14.46 26.89
CA HIS A 349 -21.51 -15.80 27.41
C HIS A 349 -20.71 -16.95 26.77
N SER A 350 -19.55 -16.67 26.13
CA SER A 350 -18.72 -17.68 25.47
C SER A 350 -17.24 -17.55 25.88
N THR A 351 -16.51 -18.65 25.78
CA THR A 351 -15.04 -18.66 25.84
C THR A 351 -14.41 -18.35 24.47
N LYS A 352 -15.23 -18.21 23.43
CA LYS A 352 -14.76 -17.99 22.05
C LYS A 352 -14.51 -16.50 21.81
N TYR A 353 -13.52 -16.23 20.95
CA TYR A 353 -13.20 -14.91 20.44
C TYR A 353 -13.66 -14.82 18.99
N GLN A 354 -14.24 -13.67 18.65
CA GLN A 354 -14.53 -13.30 17.27
C GLN A 354 -13.42 -12.39 16.78
N HIS A 355 -12.87 -12.68 15.62
CA HIS A 355 -11.86 -11.83 14.99
C HIS A 355 -12.56 -10.84 14.05
N SER A 356 -12.28 -9.56 14.26
CA SER A 356 -12.71 -8.46 13.40
C SER A 356 -11.49 -7.71 12.86
N ALA A 357 -11.61 -7.19 11.66
CA ALA A 357 -10.60 -6.36 11.04
C ALA A 357 -11.21 -5.03 10.61
N PHE A 358 -10.44 -3.97 10.75
CA PHE A 358 -10.86 -2.62 10.44
C PHE A 358 -9.82 -1.94 9.55
N ILE A 359 -10.30 -1.17 8.57
CA ILE A 359 -9.49 -0.19 7.87
C ILE A 359 -9.72 1.17 8.52
N VAL A 360 -8.65 1.86 8.89
CA VAL A 360 -8.69 3.15 9.59
C VAL A 360 -7.92 4.17 8.77
N GLN A 361 -8.58 5.25 8.37
CA GLN A 361 -7.98 6.40 7.68
C GLN A 361 -7.25 7.26 8.71
N LEU A 362 -5.95 7.50 8.53
CA LEU A 362 -5.12 8.14 9.57
C LEU A 362 -5.42 9.63 9.77
N ASP A 363 -5.79 10.36 8.71
CA ASP A 363 -6.09 11.79 8.80
C ASP A 363 -7.43 12.07 9.51
N SER A 364 -8.48 11.35 9.14
CA SER A 364 -9.84 11.54 9.67
C SER A 364 -10.21 10.65 10.84
N MET A 365 -9.46 9.58 11.10
CA MET A 365 -9.78 8.47 12.02
C MET A 365 -11.11 7.79 11.71
N GLN A 366 -11.62 7.96 10.50
CA GLN A 366 -12.76 7.18 10.06
C GLN A 366 -12.37 5.72 9.89
N SER A 367 -13.21 4.84 10.38
CA SER A 367 -13.00 3.40 10.25
C SER A 367 -14.14 2.72 9.52
N ARG A 368 -13.83 1.55 8.99
CA ARG A 368 -14.82 0.63 8.43
C ARG A 368 -14.40 -0.79 8.79
N GLU A 369 -15.35 -1.55 9.32
CA GLU A 369 -15.16 -2.98 9.52
C GLU A 369 -15.11 -3.70 8.18
N LEU A 370 -14.18 -4.64 8.07
CA LEU A 370 -14.01 -5.47 6.88
C LEU A 370 -14.81 -6.75 7.06
N SER A 371 -15.52 -7.16 6.01
CA SER A 371 -16.38 -8.36 6.02
C SER A 371 -15.64 -9.68 6.21
N ARG A 372 -14.32 -9.64 6.36
CA ARG A 372 -13.45 -10.80 6.53
C ARG A 372 -12.47 -10.56 7.67
N SER A 373 -12.38 -11.53 8.58
CA SER A 373 -11.34 -11.53 9.61
C SER A 373 -10.00 -11.93 8.99
N PHE A 374 -8.98 -11.17 9.29
CA PHE A 374 -7.62 -11.45 8.88
C PHE A 374 -6.89 -12.19 10.01
N LEU A 375 -6.46 -13.41 9.74
CA LEU A 375 -5.83 -14.28 10.74
C LEU A 375 -4.29 -14.24 10.68
N GLU A 376 -3.72 -13.74 9.60
CA GLU A 376 -2.27 -13.68 9.41
C GLU A 376 -1.68 -12.33 9.81
N HIS A 377 -0.39 -12.30 10.12
CA HIS A 377 0.29 -11.14 10.71
C HIS A 377 0.75 -10.09 9.71
N SER A 378 0.58 -10.30 8.41
CA SER A 378 1.05 -9.36 7.39
C SER A 378 0.15 -9.37 6.18
N TYR A 379 -0.56 -8.26 5.98
CA TYR A 379 -1.38 -7.99 4.80
C TYR A 379 -0.75 -6.87 4.00
N HIS A 380 -0.88 -6.97 2.69
CA HIS A 380 -0.36 -5.99 1.76
C HIS A 380 -1.53 -5.25 1.12
N PRO A 381 -1.92 -4.07 1.64
CA PRO A 381 -3.00 -3.28 1.05
C PRO A 381 -2.68 -2.93 -0.40
N PHE A 382 -3.64 -3.12 -1.29
CA PHE A 382 -3.55 -2.74 -2.69
C PHE A 382 -4.37 -1.50 -2.94
N ALA A 383 -3.71 -0.35 -3.01
CA ALA A 383 -4.30 0.93 -3.32
C ALA A 383 -4.06 1.27 -4.80
N TYR A 384 -5.13 1.57 -5.54
CA TYR A 384 -5.04 1.84 -6.97
C TYR A 384 -6.28 2.57 -7.50
N PHE A 385 -6.08 3.47 -8.48
CA PHE A 385 -7.18 4.13 -9.21
C PHE A 385 -7.71 3.21 -10.32
N TYR A 386 -8.41 2.15 -9.92
CA TYR A 386 -8.99 1.20 -10.85
C TYR A 386 -10.33 1.70 -11.38
N THR A 387 -10.52 1.62 -12.70
CA THR A 387 -11.80 1.91 -13.35
C THR A 387 -12.32 0.61 -13.98
N ALA A 388 -13.48 0.14 -13.53
CA ALA A 388 -14.10 -1.05 -14.10
C ALA A 388 -14.43 -0.81 -15.59
N GLY A 389 -13.96 -1.71 -16.48
CA GLY A 389 -14.19 -1.60 -17.93
C GLY A 389 -13.05 -0.99 -18.75
N THR A 390 -11.97 -0.47 -18.13
CA THR A 390 -10.80 0.04 -18.88
C THR A 390 -9.73 -1.04 -19.16
N ALA A 391 -9.88 -2.22 -18.60
CA ALA A 391 -9.03 -3.33 -19.00
C ALA A 391 -9.38 -3.73 -20.44
N LYS A 392 -8.52 -3.37 -21.39
CA LYS A 392 -8.58 -3.96 -22.74
C LYS A 392 -8.54 -5.48 -22.58
N ALA A 393 -9.55 -6.14 -23.18
CA ALA A 393 -9.61 -7.58 -23.31
C ALA A 393 -8.36 -8.13 -24.00
#